data_8a61e26a08ec4986d2b72df1e799b073
#
_entry.id   8a61e26a08ec4986d2b72df1e799b073
#
_cell.length_a   1.000
_cell.length_b   1.000
_cell.length_c   1.000
_cell.angle_alpha   90.00
_cell.angle_beta   90.00
_cell.angle_gamma   90.00
#
_symmetry.space_group_name_H-M   'P 1'
#
loop_
_entity.id
_entity.type
_entity.pdbx_description
1 polymer ?
#
loop_
_entity_poly.entity_id
_entity_poly.type
_entity_poly.pdbx_seq_one_letter_code
_entity_poly.pdbx_strand_id
1 'polypeptide(L)'
;KSQVRAKASKQGPKVEAEAPKAAAPAQAVQPAAPSAEPSKEQLEKARVESEKALKEFERQGAGDSTLTRYFREMIGHRVLTPQEEIEAAKEVERLEIAYWEALLSHPTCFETVAAVIEQRVEDQPLPELAGLRKLCKSAKADKLGKRQETRWNDLNLQLSTKMRELDSDRLFVQESDRAVHRLAGDFADERDIVGDHVRMTPTFKRYLQHVRGAQKAQQRAKNRFVAANLRLVVSIARRYNRGRLPLIDLIQEGNIGLMKAVERFDHNR
;
A
#
# COMPACT_ATOMS: atom_id res chain seq x y z
N LYS A 1 -2.67 44.82 62.09
CA LYS A 1 -1.57 45.51 62.80
C LYS A 1 -0.28 45.24 62.06
N SER A 2 0.24 46.34 61.53
CA SER A 2 1.61 46.81 61.37
C SER A 2 2.36 46.17 60.23
N GLN A 3 2.51 46.79 59.05
CA GLN A 3 3.33 47.93 58.70
C GLN A 3 4.79 47.81 59.19
N VAL A 4 5.69 47.81 58.24
CA VAL A 4 6.87 48.72 58.10
C VAL A 4 7.67 48.21 56.86
N ARG A 5 7.68 48.91 55.72
CA ARG A 5 8.58 49.97 55.21
C ARG A 5 10.07 49.54 55.18
N ALA A 6 10.70 49.40 54.08
CA ALA A 6 11.24 50.34 53.10
C ALA A 6 12.75 50.19 52.87
N LYS A 7 13.13 50.52 51.67
CA LYS A 7 14.38 51.12 51.13
C LYS A 7 15.39 50.17 50.56
N ALA A 8 15.57 50.14 49.26
CA ALA A 8 16.21 51.10 48.37
C ALA A 8 17.63 50.64 47.96
N SER A 9 17.75 50.56 46.66
CA SER A 9 18.86 50.91 45.78
C SER A 9 20.14 50.01 45.77
N LYS A 10 20.43 49.47 44.61
CA LYS A 10 21.62 49.86 43.84
C LYS A 10 21.55 49.27 42.41
N GLN A 11 21.72 50.18 41.49
CA GLN A 11 21.88 49.95 40.06
C GLN A 11 23.18 49.18 39.82
N GLY A 12 23.14 48.12 38.97
CA GLY A 12 24.25 47.49 38.31
C GLY A 12 23.93 47.38 36.82
N PRO A 13 24.89 47.31 35.93
CA PRO A 13 24.76 47.78 34.55
C PRO A 13 23.92 46.84 33.66
N LYS A 14 23.11 47.46 32.79
CA LYS A 14 22.44 46.86 31.66
C LYS A 14 23.47 46.17 30.76
N VAL A 15 23.35 44.85 30.64
CA VAL A 15 23.88 44.11 29.50
C VAL A 15 22.71 43.93 28.54
N GLU A 16 22.74 44.63 27.44
CA GLU A 16 21.86 44.43 26.30
C GLU A 16 22.17 43.06 25.72
N ALA A 17 21.26 42.12 25.97
CA ALA A 17 21.23 40.83 25.27
C ALA A 17 20.56 41.09 23.90
N GLU A 18 21.35 41.10 22.87
CA GLU A 18 20.92 41.05 21.47
C GLU A 18 20.11 39.78 21.24
N ALA A 19 18.84 39.96 20.92
CA ALA A 19 17.92 38.87 20.55
C ALA A 19 18.39 38.27 19.21
N PRO A 20 18.44 36.93 19.07
CA PRO A 20 18.76 36.35 17.78
C PRO A 20 17.65 36.68 16.77
N LYS A 21 18.04 37.27 15.62
CA LYS A 21 17.20 37.51 14.47
C LYS A 21 16.38 36.27 14.13
N ALA A 22 15.06 36.42 14.15
CA ALA A 22 14.12 35.45 13.67
C ALA A 22 14.49 35.00 12.25
N ALA A 23 14.78 33.72 12.10
CA ALA A 23 14.91 33.06 10.80
C ALA A 23 13.59 33.23 10.04
N ALA A 24 13.69 33.70 8.81
CA ALA A 24 12.55 33.81 7.91
C ALA A 24 11.83 32.49 7.77
N PRO A 25 10.48 32.46 7.69
CA PRO A 25 9.73 31.24 7.56
C PRO A 25 10.14 30.52 6.26
N ALA A 26 10.53 29.26 6.37
CA ALA A 26 10.76 28.39 5.24
C ALA A 26 9.52 28.43 4.35
N GLN A 27 9.67 28.93 3.13
CA GLN A 27 8.63 28.86 2.12
C GLN A 27 8.23 27.41 1.95
N ALA A 28 6.98 27.10 2.28
CA ALA A 28 6.35 25.82 1.99
C ALA A 28 6.47 25.59 0.48
N VAL A 29 7.25 24.59 0.10
CA VAL A 29 7.31 24.12 -1.28
C VAL A 29 5.93 23.57 -1.59
N GLN A 30 5.16 24.35 -2.37
CA GLN A 30 3.90 23.88 -2.92
C GLN A 30 4.21 22.60 -3.73
N PRO A 31 3.43 21.54 -3.57
CA PRO A 31 3.55 20.36 -4.43
C PRO A 31 3.29 20.84 -5.87
N ALA A 32 4.28 20.67 -6.73
CA ALA A 32 4.14 20.92 -8.16
C ALA A 32 2.91 20.13 -8.65
N ALA A 33 2.05 20.80 -9.39
CA ALA A 33 0.91 20.20 -10.06
C ALA A 33 1.34 18.92 -10.79
N PRO A 34 0.47 17.88 -10.89
CA PRO A 34 0.81 16.64 -11.56
C PRO A 34 1.21 16.98 -13.00
N SER A 35 2.51 16.89 -13.25
CA SER A 35 3.06 17.03 -14.59
C SER A 35 2.51 15.88 -15.43
N ALA A 36 2.02 16.20 -16.62
CA ALA A 36 1.53 15.29 -17.64
C ALA A 36 2.34 13.99 -17.67
N GLU A 37 1.65 12.88 -17.86
CA GLU A 37 2.22 11.54 -18.00
C GLU A 37 3.43 11.56 -18.95
N PRO A 38 4.54 10.92 -18.60
CA PRO A 38 5.72 10.94 -19.42
C PRO A 38 5.43 10.32 -20.78
N SER A 39 5.70 11.04 -21.86
CA SER A 39 5.48 10.55 -23.22
C SER A 39 6.33 9.30 -23.46
N LYS A 40 5.89 8.41 -24.39
CA LYS A 40 6.61 7.19 -24.79
C LYS A 40 8.09 7.48 -25.13
N GLU A 41 8.37 8.63 -25.69
CA GLU A 41 9.72 9.10 -26.02
C GLU A 41 10.56 9.45 -24.77
N GLN A 42 9.93 9.96 -23.74
CA GLN A 42 10.58 10.25 -22.45
C GLN A 42 10.91 8.95 -21.69
N LEU A 43 10.04 7.94 -21.78
CA LEU A 43 10.28 6.60 -21.22
C LEU A 43 11.44 5.89 -21.93
N GLU A 44 11.50 5.96 -23.25
CA GLU A 44 12.59 5.37 -24.02
C GLU A 44 13.93 6.07 -23.75
N LYS A 45 13.95 7.40 -23.70
CA LYS A 45 15.14 8.17 -23.28
C LYS A 45 15.58 7.80 -21.88
N ALA A 46 14.65 7.64 -20.93
CA ALA A 46 14.95 7.22 -19.56
C ALA A 46 15.54 5.79 -19.52
N ARG A 47 15.11 4.90 -20.40
CA ARG A 47 15.69 3.55 -20.56
C ARG A 47 17.16 3.62 -21.04
N VAL A 48 17.41 4.38 -22.10
CA VAL A 48 18.76 4.53 -22.65
C VAL A 48 19.70 5.23 -21.66
N GLU A 49 19.23 6.24 -20.96
CA GLU A 49 20.00 6.91 -19.92
C GLU A 49 20.31 6.01 -18.73
N SER A 50 19.37 5.16 -18.33
CA SER A 50 19.60 4.21 -17.23
C SER A 50 20.64 3.14 -17.60
N GLU A 51 20.66 2.68 -18.85
CA GLU A 51 21.67 1.74 -19.34
C GLU A 51 23.06 2.37 -19.47
N LYS A 52 23.14 3.61 -19.96
CA LYS A 52 24.42 4.35 -20.02
C LYS A 52 24.99 4.56 -18.63
N ALA A 53 24.13 4.96 -17.73
CA ALA A 53 24.48 5.22 -16.36
C ALA A 53 25.03 3.97 -15.64
N LEU A 54 24.45 2.83 -15.94
CA LEU A 54 24.88 1.55 -15.41
C LEU A 54 26.27 1.18 -15.92
N LYS A 55 26.52 1.28 -17.24
CA LYS A 55 27.83 1.04 -17.84
C LYS A 55 28.90 1.99 -17.31
N GLU A 56 28.53 3.21 -17.00
CA GLU A 56 29.45 4.21 -16.43
C GLU A 56 29.77 3.89 -14.96
N PHE A 57 28.81 3.40 -14.20
CA PHE A 57 28.98 2.97 -12.81
C PHE A 57 29.84 1.70 -12.72
N GLU A 58 29.64 0.73 -13.63
CA GLU A 58 30.49 -0.46 -13.75
C GLU A 58 31.95 -0.11 -14.08
N ARG A 59 32.16 0.92 -14.91
CA ARG A 59 33.52 1.41 -15.26
C ARG A 59 34.23 2.11 -14.10
N GLN A 60 33.49 2.72 -13.17
CA GLN A 60 34.08 3.46 -12.03
C GLN A 60 34.55 2.55 -10.90
N GLY A 61 34.50 1.21 -11.07
CA GLY A 61 35.11 0.25 -10.15
C GLY A 61 34.60 0.35 -8.70
N ALA A 62 33.37 0.84 -8.53
CA ALA A 62 32.72 0.89 -7.23
C ALA A 62 32.53 -0.56 -6.76
N GLY A 63 33.48 -1.04 -5.96
CA GLY A 63 33.42 -2.34 -5.32
C GLY A 63 32.07 -2.60 -4.67
N ASP A 64 31.87 -3.71 -4.05
CA ASP A 64 30.63 -4.31 -3.51
C ASP A 64 29.76 -3.34 -2.68
N SER A 65 29.39 -2.17 -3.25
CA SER A 65 28.53 -1.16 -2.65
C SER A 65 27.07 -1.58 -2.77
N THR A 66 26.24 -1.20 -1.81
CA THR A 66 24.79 -1.43 -1.80
C THR A 66 24.16 -0.98 -3.13
N LEU A 67 24.67 0.11 -3.71
CA LEU A 67 24.20 0.66 -4.98
C LEU A 67 24.56 -0.25 -6.16
N THR A 68 25.75 -0.84 -6.21
CA THR A 68 26.16 -1.79 -7.23
C THR A 68 25.29 -3.05 -7.19
N ARG A 69 25.01 -3.55 -5.99
CA ARG A 69 24.11 -4.69 -5.79
C ARG A 69 22.71 -4.39 -6.29
N TYR A 70 22.16 -3.23 -5.93
CA TYR A 70 20.86 -2.79 -6.42
C TYR A 70 20.78 -2.72 -7.96
N PHE A 71 21.80 -2.14 -8.61
CA PHE A 71 21.83 -2.07 -10.06
C PHE A 71 21.94 -3.45 -10.70
N ARG A 72 22.73 -4.35 -10.15
CA ARG A 72 22.84 -5.73 -10.63
C ARG A 72 21.52 -6.48 -10.56
N GLU A 73 20.79 -6.34 -9.48
CA GLU A 73 19.45 -6.92 -9.32
C GLU A 73 18.46 -6.30 -10.34
N MET A 74 18.47 -4.97 -10.46
CA MET A 74 17.61 -4.26 -11.40
C MET A 74 17.82 -4.67 -12.85
N ILE A 75 19.08 -4.94 -13.28
CA ILE A 75 19.37 -5.38 -14.66
C ILE A 75 18.73 -6.72 -14.96
N GLY A 76 18.69 -7.62 -13.99
CA GLY A 76 18.09 -8.94 -14.13
C GLY A 76 16.58 -8.90 -14.42
N HIS A 77 15.90 -7.78 -14.19
CA HIS A 77 14.49 -7.63 -14.48
C HIS A 77 14.25 -7.18 -15.92
N ARG A 78 13.40 -7.93 -16.63
CA ARG A 78 12.99 -7.60 -18.00
C ARG A 78 12.18 -6.29 -17.97
N VAL A 79 12.48 -5.41 -18.91
CA VAL A 79 11.67 -4.22 -19.18
C VAL A 79 10.42 -4.64 -19.95
N LEU A 80 9.26 -4.20 -19.50
CA LEU A 80 8.00 -4.45 -20.18
C LEU A 80 7.82 -3.47 -21.34
N THR A 81 7.16 -3.95 -22.39
CA THR A 81 6.63 -3.09 -23.45
C THR A 81 5.39 -2.36 -22.92
N PRO A 82 4.95 -1.25 -23.53
CA PRO A 82 3.73 -0.55 -23.10
C PRO A 82 2.49 -1.46 -23.06
N GLN A 83 2.40 -2.41 -23.98
CA GLN A 83 1.30 -3.38 -23.99
C GLN A 83 1.40 -4.36 -22.80
N GLU A 84 2.59 -4.88 -22.53
CA GLU A 84 2.83 -5.76 -21.38
C GLU A 84 2.62 -5.03 -20.04
N GLU A 85 2.89 -3.72 -19.97
CA GLU A 85 2.61 -2.90 -18.78
C GLU A 85 1.10 -2.83 -18.51
N ILE A 86 0.29 -2.59 -19.52
CA ILE A 86 -1.17 -2.58 -19.40
C ILE A 86 -1.70 -3.96 -18.98
N GLU A 87 -1.17 -5.04 -19.59
CA GLU A 87 -1.56 -6.40 -19.23
C GLU A 87 -1.18 -6.75 -17.79
N ALA A 88 0.03 -6.36 -17.36
CA ALA A 88 0.48 -6.56 -15.99
C ALA A 88 -0.37 -5.77 -14.98
N ALA A 89 -0.77 -4.55 -15.32
CA ALA A 89 -1.67 -3.74 -14.50
C ALA A 89 -3.06 -4.37 -14.36
N LYS A 90 -3.64 -4.84 -15.47
CA LYS A 90 -4.92 -5.58 -15.46
C LYS A 90 -4.83 -6.86 -14.64
N GLU A 91 -3.71 -7.55 -14.69
CA GLU A 91 -3.48 -8.75 -13.89
C GLU A 91 -3.40 -8.42 -12.38
N VAL A 92 -2.74 -7.32 -12.01
CA VAL A 92 -2.73 -6.84 -10.62
C VAL A 92 -4.14 -6.57 -10.15
N GLU A 93 -4.93 -5.81 -10.92
CA GLU A 93 -6.32 -5.50 -10.59
C GLU A 93 -7.18 -6.76 -10.44
N ARG A 94 -7.09 -7.68 -11.40
CA ARG A 94 -7.81 -8.96 -11.36
C ARG A 94 -7.48 -9.76 -10.08
N LEU A 95 -6.21 -9.79 -9.68
CA LEU A 95 -5.77 -10.51 -8.50
C LEU A 95 -6.15 -9.80 -7.20
N GLU A 96 -6.29 -8.48 -7.21
CA GLU A 96 -6.83 -7.72 -6.08
C GLU A 96 -8.31 -8.04 -5.84
N ILE A 97 -9.10 -8.08 -6.92
CA ILE A 97 -10.51 -8.50 -6.86
C ILE A 97 -10.60 -9.94 -6.36
N ALA A 98 -9.79 -10.86 -6.91
CA ALA A 98 -9.76 -12.26 -6.48
C ALA A 98 -9.38 -12.43 -5.00
N TYR A 99 -8.56 -11.54 -4.46
CA TYR A 99 -8.23 -11.56 -3.03
C TYR A 99 -9.44 -11.15 -2.17
N TRP A 100 -10.20 -10.14 -2.55
CA TRP A 100 -11.46 -9.80 -1.91
C TRP A 100 -12.49 -10.93 -2.03
N GLU A 101 -12.63 -11.54 -3.21
CA GLU A 101 -13.50 -12.70 -3.42
C GLU A 101 -13.13 -13.86 -2.49
N ALA A 102 -11.84 -14.13 -2.30
CA ALA A 102 -11.36 -15.16 -1.40
C ALA A 102 -11.74 -14.87 0.06
N LEU A 103 -11.56 -13.62 0.53
CA LEU A 103 -11.94 -13.20 1.89
C LEU A 103 -13.44 -13.36 2.15
N LEU A 104 -14.28 -13.07 1.17
CA LEU A 104 -15.74 -13.13 1.27
C LEU A 104 -16.32 -14.51 0.88
N SER A 105 -15.48 -15.50 0.54
CA SER A 105 -15.95 -16.79 0.01
C SER A 105 -16.56 -17.74 1.05
N HIS A 106 -16.31 -17.53 2.35
CA HIS A 106 -16.73 -18.47 3.40
C HIS A 106 -17.82 -17.85 4.30
N PRO A 107 -19.02 -18.47 4.39
CA PRO A 107 -20.14 -17.93 5.17
C PRO A 107 -19.81 -17.64 6.64
N THR A 108 -19.05 -18.52 7.30
CA THR A 108 -18.66 -18.34 8.71
C THR A 108 -17.82 -17.09 8.95
N CYS A 109 -16.94 -16.71 8.00
CA CYS A 109 -16.08 -15.54 8.12
C CYS A 109 -16.73 -14.28 7.56
N PHE A 110 -17.82 -14.41 6.83
CA PHE A 110 -18.47 -13.31 6.14
C PHE A 110 -18.86 -12.18 7.09
N GLU A 111 -19.49 -12.47 8.23
CA GLU A 111 -19.92 -11.42 9.16
C GLU A 111 -18.73 -10.66 9.78
N THR A 112 -17.61 -11.32 9.98
CA THR A 112 -16.38 -10.66 10.48
C THR A 112 -15.82 -9.68 9.45
N VAL A 113 -15.75 -10.11 8.18
CA VAL A 113 -15.30 -9.24 7.08
C VAL A 113 -16.31 -8.12 6.83
N ALA A 114 -17.61 -8.44 6.88
CA ALA A 114 -18.70 -7.48 6.71
C ALA A 114 -18.66 -6.38 7.78
N ALA A 115 -18.36 -6.73 9.03
CA ALA A 115 -18.22 -5.75 10.11
C ALA A 115 -17.07 -4.77 9.87
N VAL A 116 -15.93 -5.25 9.36
CA VAL A 116 -14.80 -4.37 8.98
C VAL A 116 -15.20 -3.43 7.85
N ILE A 117 -15.89 -3.95 6.82
CA ILE A 117 -16.36 -3.14 5.70
C ILE A 117 -17.33 -2.06 6.18
N GLU A 118 -18.33 -2.41 6.99
CA GLU A 118 -19.34 -1.49 7.51
C GLU A 118 -18.74 -0.39 8.40
N GLN A 119 -17.74 -0.70 9.21
CA GLN A 119 -17.04 0.30 10.02
C GLN A 119 -16.30 1.35 9.20
N ARG A 120 -15.93 1.04 7.96
CA ARG A 120 -15.12 1.90 7.10
C ARG A 120 -15.92 2.60 6.01
N VAL A 121 -17.08 2.06 5.65
CA VAL A 121 -17.93 2.56 4.57
C VAL A 121 -19.26 3.01 5.17
N GLU A 122 -19.20 4.04 6.04
CA GLU A 122 -20.37 4.51 6.81
C GLU A 122 -21.45 5.14 5.93
N ASP A 123 -21.08 5.78 4.82
CA ASP A 123 -21.99 6.63 4.04
C ASP A 123 -22.48 6.01 2.72
N GLN A 124 -22.05 4.82 2.34
CA GLN A 124 -22.44 4.20 1.06
C GLN A 124 -23.25 2.92 1.26
N PRO A 125 -24.48 2.86 0.75
CA PRO A 125 -25.26 1.65 0.81
C PRO A 125 -24.63 0.56 -0.07
N LEU A 126 -24.31 -0.58 0.52
CA LEU A 126 -23.79 -1.78 -0.14
C LEU A 126 -24.89 -2.85 -0.20
N PRO A 127 -25.78 -2.82 -1.21
CA PRO A 127 -26.88 -3.77 -1.34
C PRO A 127 -26.39 -5.21 -1.51
N GLU A 128 -25.20 -5.40 -2.09
CA GLU A 128 -24.55 -6.70 -2.24
C GLU A 128 -24.22 -7.32 -0.87
N LEU A 129 -23.73 -6.51 0.07
CA LEU A 129 -23.45 -6.94 1.45
C LEU A 129 -24.70 -7.44 2.16
N ALA A 130 -25.82 -6.70 2.01
CA ALA A 130 -27.11 -7.11 2.56
C ALA A 130 -27.64 -8.39 1.89
N GLY A 131 -27.39 -8.57 0.58
CA GLY A 131 -27.72 -9.77 -0.17
C GLY A 131 -26.94 -10.99 0.32
N LEU A 132 -25.64 -10.86 0.48
CA LEU A 132 -24.76 -11.92 1.00
C LEU A 132 -25.14 -12.31 2.45
N ARG A 133 -25.48 -11.31 3.31
CA ARG A 133 -25.93 -11.56 4.68
C ARG A 133 -27.21 -12.38 4.74
N LYS A 134 -28.17 -12.14 3.82
CA LYS A 134 -29.37 -12.96 3.73
C LYS A 134 -29.07 -14.40 3.33
N LEU A 135 -28.15 -14.61 2.40
CA LEU A 135 -27.72 -15.93 1.98
C LEU A 135 -26.95 -16.64 3.12
N CYS A 136 -26.11 -15.93 3.84
CA CYS A 136 -25.38 -16.46 4.99
C CYS A 136 -26.33 -17.01 6.07
N LYS A 137 -27.38 -16.26 6.42
CA LYS A 137 -28.41 -16.70 7.38
C LYS A 137 -29.20 -17.93 6.89
N SER A 138 -29.29 -18.16 5.59
CA SER A 138 -29.97 -19.32 5.01
C SER A 138 -29.07 -20.55 4.84
N ALA A 139 -27.75 -20.39 5.03
CA ALA A 139 -26.79 -21.47 4.94
C ALA A 139 -26.99 -22.49 6.10
N LYS A 140 -27.03 -23.78 5.78
CA LYS A 140 -27.10 -24.85 6.76
C LYS A 140 -25.72 -25.48 6.92
N ALA A 141 -25.16 -25.44 8.11
CA ALA A 141 -23.86 -26.01 8.41
C ALA A 141 -22.76 -25.57 7.41
N ASP A 142 -22.66 -24.26 7.15
CA ASP A 142 -21.73 -23.63 6.20
C ASP A 142 -21.86 -24.10 4.73
N LYS A 143 -22.97 -24.70 4.37
CA LYS A 143 -23.24 -25.15 3.00
C LYS A 143 -24.40 -24.39 2.38
N LEU A 144 -24.14 -23.86 1.20
CA LEU A 144 -25.14 -23.24 0.34
C LEU A 144 -25.66 -24.26 -0.68
N GLY A 145 -26.94 -24.19 -1.01
CA GLY A 145 -27.50 -24.96 -2.14
C GLY A 145 -26.96 -24.39 -3.48
N LYS A 146 -26.90 -25.19 -4.54
CA LYS A 146 -26.32 -24.81 -5.84
C LYS A 146 -26.78 -23.43 -6.38
N ARG A 147 -28.08 -23.12 -6.30
CA ARG A 147 -28.61 -21.80 -6.71
C ARG A 147 -28.14 -20.67 -5.80
N GLN A 148 -28.02 -20.92 -4.53
CA GLN A 148 -27.53 -19.93 -3.55
C GLN A 148 -26.03 -19.69 -3.74
N GLU A 149 -25.28 -20.73 -4.06
CA GLU A 149 -23.85 -20.66 -4.37
C GLU A 149 -23.58 -19.79 -5.61
N THR A 150 -24.34 -20.01 -6.71
CA THR A 150 -24.22 -19.15 -7.89
C THR A 150 -24.50 -17.69 -7.52
N ARG A 151 -25.61 -17.43 -6.82
CA ARG A 151 -25.95 -16.06 -6.41
C ARG A 151 -24.95 -15.47 -5.41
N TRP A 152 -24.39 -16.30 -4.54
CA TRP A 152 -23.29 -15.86 -3.65
C TRP A 152 -22.09 -15.41 -4.45
N ASN A 153 -21.64 -16.20 -5.42
CA ASN A 153 -20.50 -15.88 -6.26
C ASN A 153 -20.72 -14.58 -7.06
N ASP A 154 -21.91 -14.39 -7.64
CA ASP A 154 -22.25 -13.17 -8.37
C ASP A 154 -22.21 -11.92 -7.47
N LEU A 155 -22.82 -11.99 -6.28
CA LEU A 155 -22.81 -10.88 -5.32
C LEU A 155 -21.41 -10.65 -4.73
N ASN A 156 -20.65 -11.72 -4.49
CA ASN A 156 -19.29 -11.64 -4.01
C ASN A 156 -18.39 -10.92 -5.02
N LEU A 157 -18.46 -11.29 -6.30
CA LEU A 157 -17.70 -10.62 -7.36
C LEU A 157 -18.07 -9.12 -7.46
N GLN A 158 -19.38 -8.79 -7.43
CA GLN A 158 -19.83 -7.39 -7.46
C GLN A 158 -19.31 -6.59 -6.27
N LEU A 159 -19.40 -7.15 -5.05
CA LEU A 159 -18.91 -6.51 -3.85
C LEU A 159 -17.38 -6.38 -3.88
N SER A 160 -16.67 -7.42 -4.29
CA SER A 160 -15.21 -7.42 -4.38
C SER A 160 -14.67 -6.37 -5.35
N THR A 161 -15.35 -6.18 -6.49
CA THR A 161 -15.03 -5.12 -7.46
C THR A 161 -15.22 -3.73 -6.83
N LYS A 162 -16.34 -3.50 -6.16
CA LYS A 162 -16.58 -2.24 -5.44
C LYS A 162 -15.58 -2.00 -4.33
N MET A 163 -15.27 -3.04 -3.54
CA MET A 163 -14.29 -2.92 -2.47
C MET A 163 -12.89 -2.59 -2.98
N ARG A 164 -12.50 -3.12 -4.14
CA ARG A 164 -11.23 -2.75 -4.78
C ARG A 164 -11.17 -1.26 -5.11
N GLU A 165 -12.27 -0.66 -5.58
CA GLU A 165 -12.36 0.76 -5.91
C GLU A 165 -12.35 1.64 -4.66
N LEU A 166 -13.08 1.24 -3.61
CA LEU A 166 -13.21 1.98 -2.36
C LEU A 166 -11.94 1.91 -1.49
N ASP A 167 -11.24 0.78 -1.51
CA ASP A 167 -10.04 0.52 -0.71
C ASP A 167 -8.76 0.84 -1.49
N SER A 168 -8.62 2.09 -1.94
CA SER A 168 -7.45 2.55 -2.70
C SER A 168 -6.14 2.39 -1.94
N ASP A 169 -6.17 2.55 -0.62
CA ASP A 169 -4.99 2.49 0.26
C ASP A 169 -4.75 1.08 0.84
N ARG A 170 -5.57 0.10 0.47
CA ARG A 170 -5.48 -1.32 0.89
C ARG A 170 -5.58 -1.55 2.40
N LEU A 171 -6.14 -0.63 3.13
CA LEU A 171 -6.32 -0.72 4.57
C LEU A 171 -7.45 -1.68 4.95
N PHE A 172 -8.56 -1.66 4.20
CA PHE A 172 -9.74 -2.49 4.49
C PHE A 172 -9.46 -3.96 4.25
N VAL A 173 -8.79 -4.28 3.13
CA VAL A 173 -8.40 -5.66 2.82
C VAL A 173 -7.42 -6.21 3.85
N GLN A 174 -6.46 -5.41 4.30
CA GLN A 174 -5.49 -5.85 5.32
C GLN A 174 -6.15 -6.06 6.68
N GLU A 175 -7.08 -5.19 7.06
CA GLU A 175 -7.83 -5.32 8.32
C GLU A 175 -8.77 -6.52 8.29
N SER A 176 -9.45 -6.75 7.16
CA SER A 176 -10.28 -7.93 6.93
C SER A 176 -9.48 -9.23 7.00
N ASP A 177 -8.30 -9.27 6.39
CA ASP A 177 -7.38 -10.40 6.45
C ASP A 177 -6.92 -10.69 7.88
N ARG A 178 -6.51 -9.64 8.62
CA ARG A 178 -6.15 -9.77 10.04
C ARG A 178 -7.31 -10.28 10.88
N ALA A 179 -8.54 -9.80 10.62
CA ALA A 179 -9.72 -10.25 11.33
C ALA A 179 -10.02 -11.74 11.09
N VAL A 180 -9.89 -12.20 9.85
CA VAL A 180 -10.02 -13.63 9.49
C VAL A 180 -8.93 -14.48 10.14
N HIS A 181 -7.69 -13.99 10.16
CA HIS A 181 -6.58 -14.71 10.82
C HIS A 181 -6.72 -14.74 12.35
N ARG A 182 -7.26 -13.69 12.98
CA ARG A 182 -7.59 -13.72 14.42
C ARG A 182 -8.61 -14.80 14.76
N LEU A 183 -9.65 -14.97 13.95
CA LEU A 183 -10.61 -16.07 14.10
C LEU A 183 -9.96 -17.43 14.01
N ALA A 184 -8.91 -17.56 13.22
CA ALA A 184 -8.14 -18.79 13.08
C ALA A 184 -7.20 -19.07 14.27
N GLY A 185 -7.03 -18.13 15.20
CA GLY A 185 -6.07 -18.24 16.30
C GLY A 185 -4.61 -18.18 15.86
N ASP A 186 -4.32 -17.68 14.66
CA ASP A 186 -2.96 -17.57 14.11
C ASP A 186 -2.13 -16.47 14.79
N PHE A 187 -2.74 -15.55 15.54
CA PHE A 187 -2.07 -14.49 16.30
C PHE A 187 -2.00 -14.85 17.78
N ALA A 188 -0.91 -15.47 18.19
CA ALA A 188 -0.69 -15.92 19.57
C ALA A 188 -0.60 -14.80 20.60
N ASP A 189 -0.38 -13.56 20.17
CA ASP A 189 -0.10 -12.41 21.06
C ASP A 189 -1.34 -11.55 21.41
N GLU A 190 -2.47 -11.77 20.77
CA GLU A 190 -3.72 -11.05 21.08
C GLU A 190 -4.71 -11.93 21.85
N ARG A 191 -4.29 -12.48 22.99
CA ARG A 191 -5.10 -13.41 23.82
C ARG A 191 -6.28 -12.79 24.53
N ASP A 192 -6.49 -11.49 24.45
CA ASP A 192 -7.49 -10.77 25.25
C ASP A 192 -8.82 -10.48 24.52
N ILE A 193 -8.98 -10.93 23.30
CA ILE A 193 -10.26 -10.81 22.61
C ILE A 193 -10.97 -12.14 22.69
N VAL A 194 -11.93 -12.22 23.64
CA VAL A 194 -12.95 -13.27 23.72
C VAL A 194 -13.82 -13.19 22.46
N GLY A 195 -13.33 -13.75 21.36
CA GLY A 195 -14.07 -13.97 20.13
C GLY A 195 -14.32 -15.45 19.98
N ASP A 196 -15.49 -15.83 19.51
CA ASP A 196 -15.80 -17.20 19.15
C ASP A 196 -14.74 -17.74 18.17
N HIS A 197 -13.83 -18.55 18.68
CA HIS A 197 -12.85 -19.22 17.84
C HIS A 197 -13.58 -20.15 16.89
N VAL A 198 -13.50 -19.88 15.60
CA VAL A 198 -14.06 -20.76 14.57
C VAL A 198 -13.34 -22.09 14.63
N ARG A 199 -14.13 -23.16 14.75
CA ARG A 199 -13.57 -24.52 14.82
C ARG A 199 -12.79 -24.83 13.56
N MET A 200 -11.55 -25.30 13.70
CA MET A 200 -10.64 -25.60 12.58
C MET A 200 -11.11 -26.84 11.79
N THR A 201 -12.20 -26.70 11.05
CA THR A 201 -12.71 -27.72 10.14
C THR A 201 -11.83 -27.85 8.89
N PRO A 202 -11.86 -29.00 8.19
CA PRO A 202 -11.16 -29.14 6.90
C PRO A 202 -11.59 -28.08 5.86
N THR A 203 -12.84 -27.67 5.88
CA THR A 203 -13.40 -26.62 5.00
C THR A 203 -12.78 -25.27 5.33
N PHE A 204 -12.70 -24.92 6.60
CA PHE A 204 -12.10 -23.68 7.06
C PHE A 204 -10.59 -23.64 6.77
N LYS A 205 -9.87 -24.75 6.93
CA LYS A 205 -8.45 -24.85 6.54
C LYS A 205 -8.24 -24.58 5.04
N ARG A 206 -9.11 -25.15 4.18
CA ARG A 206 -9.06 -24.87 2.72
C ARG A 206 -9.35 -23.41 2.41
N TYR A 207 -10.31 -22.82 3.10
CA TYR A 207 -10.59 -21.40 2.97
C TYR A 207 -9.37 -20.54 3.31
N LEU A 208 -8.72 -20.76 4.46
CA LEU A 208 -7.50 -20.03 4.84
C LEU A 208 -6.35 -20.23 3.82
N GLN A 209 -6.20 -21.44 3.29
CA GLN A 209 -5.23 -21.72 2.23
C GLN A 209 -5.56 -20.94 0.95
N HIS A 210 -6.84 -20.84 0.59
CA HIS A 210 -7.32 -20.07 -0.55
C HIS A 210 -7.03 -18.58 -0.37
N VAL A 211 -7.38 -18.00 0.77
CA VAL A 211 -7.09 -16.60 1.11
C VAL A 211 -5.58 -16.30 1.04
N ARG A 212 -4.76 -17.13 1.69
CA ARG A 212 -3.28 -17.00 1.63
C ARG A 212 -2.72 -17.17 0.21
N GLY A 213 -3.34 -18.03 -0.58
CA GLY A 213 -2.99 -18.24 -1.99
C GLY A 213 -3.26 -16.98 -2.83
N ALA A 214 -4.44 -16.40 -2.69
CA ALA A 214 -4.85 -15.18 -3.37
C ALA A 214 -3.98 -13.97 -2.96
N GLN A 215 -3.72 -13.81 -1.66
CA GLN A 215 -2.81 -12.78 -1.12
C GLN A 215 -1.40 -12.87 -1.74
N LYS A 216 -0.82 -14.09 -1.75
CA LYS A 216 0.51 -14.30 -2.33
C LYS A 216 0.53 -14.06 -3.84
N ALA A 217 -0.54 -14.45 -4.56
CA ALA A 217 -0.63 -14.24 -6.00
C ALA A 217 -0.66 -12.74 -6.34
N GLN A 218 -1.50 -11.99 -5.66
CA GLN A 218 -1.62 -10.54 -5.78
C GLN A 218 -0.28 -9.85 -5.45
N GLN A 219 0.36 -10.20 -4.33
CA GLN A 219 1.64 -9.61 -3.94
C GLN A 219 2.76 -9.92 -4.96
N ARG A 220 2.79 -11.13 -5.51
CA ARG A 220 3.77 -11.48 -6.56
C ARG A 220 3.55 -10.68 -7.84
N ALA A 221 2.30 -10.44 -8.23
CA ALA A 221 2.00 -9.63 -9.42
C ALA A 221 2.43 -8.18 -9.21
N LYS A 222 2.12 -7.59 -8.05
CA LYS A 222 2.59 -6.24 -7.68
C LYS A 222 4.11 -6.15 -7.68
N ASN A 223 4.80 -7.10 -7.06
CA ASN A 223 6.26 -7.10 -7.01
C ASN A 223 6.87 -7.20 -8.42
N ARG A 224 6.28 -7.99 -9.33
CA ARG A 224 6.73 -8.04 -10.73
C ARG A 224 6.53 -6.72 -11.45
N PHE A 225 5.38 -6.08 -11.25
CA PHE A 225 5.09 -4.80 -11.85
C PHE A 225 6.02 -3.69 -11.34
N VAL A 226 6.28 -3.64 -10.03
CA VAL A 226 7.27 -2.75 -9.42
C VAL A 226 8.67 -3.02 -9.98
N ALA A 227 9.11 -4.29 -10.01
CA ALA A 227 10.44 -4.67 -10.49
C ALA A 227 10.69 -4.25 -11.94
N ALA A 228 9.68 -4.36 -12.81
CA ALA A 228 9.77 -3.93 -14.20
C ALA A 228 9.95 -2.40 -14.34
N ASN A 229 9.48 -1.64 -13.35
CA ASN A 229 9.51 -0.18 -13.35
C ASN A 229 10.64 0.45 -12.51
N LEU A 230 11.54 -0.35 -11.90
CA LEU A 230 12.65 0.17 -11.09
C LEU A 230 13.60 1.10 -11.87
N ARG A 231 13.77 0.86 -13.17
CA ARG A 231 14.61 1.73 -14.05
C ARG A 231 14.05 3.14 -14.15
N LEU A 232 12.71 3.28 -14.17
CA LEU A 232 12.06 4.59 -14.13
C LEU A 232 12.41 5.36 -12.85
N VAL A 233 12.42 4.67 -11.71
CA VAL A 233 12.80 5.26 -10.42
C VAL A 233 14.22 5.81 -10.46
N VAL A 234 15.18 5.03 -10.99
CA VAL A 234 16.57 5.47 -11.12
C VAL A 234 16.70 6.71 -12.01
N SER A 235 15.97 6.73 -13.14
CA SER A 235 15.96 7.87 -14.05
C SER A 235 15.42 9.14 -13.36
N ILE A 236 14.33 9.00 -12.62
CA ILE A 236 13.75 10.12 -11.84
C ILE A 236 14.71 10.56 -10.73
N ALA A 237 15.24 9.63 -9.93
CA ALA A 237 16.16 9.94 -8.84
C ALA A 237 17.39 10.72 -9.30
N ARG A 238 17.97 10.35 -10.45
CA ARG A 238 19.10 11.09 -11.06
C ARG A 238 18.73 12.50 -11.45
N ARG A 239 17.55 12.73 -11.99
CA ARG A 239 17.05 14.08 -12.37
C ARG A 239 16.89 14.98 -11.16
N TYR A 240 16.51 14.40 -10.00
CA TYR A 240 16.38 15.10 -8.73
C TYR A 240 17.68 15.17 -7.92
N ASN A 241 18.74 14.47 -8.34
CA ASN A 241 20.01 14.49 -7.64
C ASN A 241 20.74 15.83 -7.89
N ARG A 242 20.57 16.74 -6.94
CA ARG A 242 21.24 18.05 -6.91
C ARG A 242 22.44 18.08 -5.97
N GLY A 243 22.97 16.92 -5.61
CA GLY A 243 24.12 16.78 -4.70
C GLY A 243 23.83 17.00 -3.21
N ARG A 244 22.55 17.17 -2.82
CA ARG A 244 22.14 17.36 -1.41
C ARG A 244 21.92 16.05 -0.66
N LEU A 245 21.48 15.01 -1.35
CA LEU A 245 21.23 13.68 -0.80
C LEU A 245 21.98 12.62 -1.61
N PRO A 246 22.42 11.53 -0.96
CA PRO A 246 22.97 10.38 -1.68
C PRO A 246 21.97 9.81 -2.69
N LEU A 247 22.46 9.39 -3.85
CA LEU A 247 21.59 8.83 -4.90
C LEU A 247 20.81 7.60 -4.41
N ILE A 248 21.38 6.82 -3.52
CA ILE A 248 20.73 5.63 -2.96
C ILE A 248 19.46 6.00 -2.17
N ASP A 249 19.50 7.09 -1.40
CA ASP A 249 18.36 7.54 -0.61
C ASP A 249 17.25 8.06 -1.51
N LEU A 250 17.59 8.79 -2.58
CA LEU A 250 16.63 9.23 -3.60
C LEU A 250 15.98 8.04 -4.32
N ILE A 251 16.73 6.97 -4.58
CA ILE A 251 16.20 5.74 -5.17
C ILE A 251 15.27 5.04 -4.19
N GLN A 252 15.61 4.97 -2.90
CA GLN A 252 14.75 4.36 -1.88
C GLN A 252 13.41 5.09 -1.75
N GLU A 253 13.43 6.41 -1.67
CA GLU A 253 12.22 7.24 -1.66
C GLU A 253 11.39 7.05 -2.95
N GLY A 254 12.07 7.01 -4.10
CA GLY A 254 11.44 6.73 -5.38
C GLY A 254 10.78 5.34 -5.44
N ASN A 255 11.40 4.32 -4.86
CA ASN A 255 10.81 2.97 -4.77
C ASN A 255 9.56 2.94 -3.88
N ILE A 256 9.57 3.66 -2.76
CA ILE A 256 8.39 3.81 -1.90
C ILE A 256 7.26 4.50 -2.67
N GLY A 257 7.59 5.57 -3.40
CA GLY A 257 6.65 6.27 -4.28
C GLY A 257 6.08 5.35 -5.37
N LEU A 258 6.93 4.53 -6.02
CA LEU A 258 6.50 3.57 -7.03
C LEU A 258 5.56 2.52 -6.45
N MET A 259 5.85 1.95 -5.28
CA MET A 259 4.98 0.98 -4.63
C MET A 259 3.59 1.57 -4.36
N LYS A 260 3.53 2.79 -3.83
CA LYS A 260 2.26 3.50 -3.61
C LYS A 260 1.53 3.81 -4.92
N ALA A 261 2.25 4.16 -5.99
CA ALA A 261 1.66 4.39 -7.30
C ALA A 261 1.05 3.12 -7.88
N VAL A 262 1.71 1.97 -7.73
CA VAL A 262 1.19 0.66 -8.18
C VAL A 262 -0.08 0.26 -7.41
N GLU A 263 -0.17 0.60 -6.13
CA GLU A 263 -1.38 0.33 -5.32
C GLU A 263 -2.60 1.13 -5.80
N ARG A 264 -2.38 2.33 -6.31
CA ARG A 264 -3.44 3.25 -6.79
C ARG A 264 -3.60 3.26 -8.30
N PHE A 265 -2.84 2.40 -9.00
CA PHE A 265 -2.83 2.42 -10.45
C PHE A 265 -4.19 1.98 -11.02
N ASP A 266 -4.73 2.81 -11.90
CA ASP A 266 -5.93 2.55 -12.68
C ASP A 266 -5.56 2.54 -14.16
N HIS A 267 -5.64 1.38 -14.80
CA HIS A 267 -5.28 1.22 -16.21
C HIS A 267 -6.27 1.88 -17.19
N ASN A 268 -7.42 2.39 -16.70
CA ASN A 268 -8.42 3.09 -17.49
C ASN A 268 -8.19 4.60 -17.54
N ARG A 269 -7.28 5.11 -16.75
CA ARG A 269 -6.83 6.52 -16.72
C ARG A 269 -5.46 6.66 -17.38
#